data_f410abb8e2f15fb57184e0384e6e5506
#
_entry.id   f410abb8e2f15fb57184e0384e6e5506
#
_cell.length_a   1.000
_cell.length_b   1.000
_cell.length_c   1.000
_cell.angle_alpha   90.00
_cell.angle_beta   90.00
_cell.angle_gamma   90.00
#
_symmetry.space_group_name_H-M   'P 1'
#
loop_
_entity.id
_entity.type
_entity.pdbx_description
1 polymer ?
#
loop_
_entity_poly.entity_id
_entity_poly.type
_entity_poly.pdbx_seq_one_letter_code
_entity_poly.pdbx_strand_id
1 'polypeptide(L)'
;WSYETVGKENLHECMEMSLRWCAKYGCGKDPSMQSEHCSVKNALDNFNELGLQGGLLRLNGEVVAFTIAEKTNSDTLLVHIEKAYADIVGAYPAIANEFLRNTIVTDEVEGKLSVTYINREDDAGDLGLREAKMQYHPLFLLEKYMVKEK
;
A
#
# COMPACT_ATOMS: atom_id res chain seq x y z
N TRP A 1 -9.86 1.12 -17.14
CA TRP A 1 -9.24 1.58 -15.90
C TRP A 1 -8.15 2.62 -16.18
N SER A 2 -7.85 3.44 -15.20
CA SER A 2 -6.73 4.39 -15.23
C SER A 2 -5.95 4.36 -13.93
N TYR A 3 -4.66 4.71 -14.01
CA TYR A 3 -3.78 4.93 -12.84
C TYR A 3 -3.60 6.44 -12.64
N GLU A 4 -3.53 6.84 -11.37
CA GLU A 4 -3.18 8.20 -10.96
C GLU A 4 -2.22 8.15 -9.78
N THR A 5 -1.27 9.07 -9.74
CA THR A 5 -0.46 9.29 -8.53
C THR A 5 -1.32 9.95 -7.46
N VAL A 6 -1.18 9.52 -6.21
CA VAL A 6 -1.88 10.14 -5.07
C VAL A 6 -1.25 11.49 -4.77
N GLY A 7 -2.09 12.51 -4.69
CA GLY A 7 -1.75 13.87 -4.36
C GLY A 7 -2.88 14.56 -3.58
N LYS A 8 -2.71 15.83 -3.25
CA LYS A 8 -3.67 16.60 -2.44
C LYS A 8 -5.09 16.57 -3.01
N GLU A 9 -5.21 16.54 -4.33
CA GLU A 9 -6.47 16.58 -5.07
C GLU A 9 -7.30 15.30 -4.96
N ASN A 10 -6.66 14.13 -4.82
CA ASN A 10 -7.34 12.83 -4.81
C ASN A 10 -7.11 12.00 -3.54
N LEU A 11 -6.33 12.51 -2.57
CA LEU A 11 -6.06 11.84 -1.29
C LEU A 11 -7.36 11.51 -0.52
N HIS A 12 -8.34 12.40 -0.56
CA HIS A 12 -9.64 12.20 0.08
C HIS A 12 -10.39 10.99 -0.49
N GLU A 13 -10.23 10.70 -1.78
CA GLU A 13 -10.87 9.54 -2.43
C GLU A 13 -10.27 8.20 -1.96
N CYS A 14 -8.97 8.19 -1.64
CA CYS A 14 -8.34 7.02 -1.00
C CYS A 14 -8.95 6.77 0.39
N MET A 15 -9.21 7.84 1.16
CA MET A 15 -9.89 7.73 2.45
C MET A 15 -11.31 7.20 2.30
N GLU A 16 -12.08 7.75 1.36
CA GLU A 16 -13.44 7.28 1.08
C GLU A 16 -13.45 5.81 0.63
N MET A 17 -12.52 5.43 -0.26
CA MET A 17 -12.37 4.03 -0.67
C MET A 17 -12.04 3.14 0.51
N SER A 18 -11.14 3.56 1.40
CA SER A 18 -10.80 2.81 2.62
C SER A 18 -12.00 2.60 3.54
N LEU A 19 -12.84 3.62 3.72
CA LEU A 19 -14.09 3.53 4.50
C LEU A 19 -15.08 2.54 3.86
N ARG A 20 -15.29 2.63 2.55
CA ARG A 20 -16.15 1.68 1.81
C ARG A 20 -15.62 0.25 1.89
N TRP A 21 -14.31 0.09 1.77
CA TRP A 21 -13.63 -1.20 1.93
C TRP A 21 -13.87 -1.79 3.31
N CYS A 22 -13.68 -0.97 4.35
CA CYS A 22 -13.93 -1.34 5.74
C CYS A 22 -15.39 -1.75 5.99
N ALA A 23 -16.34 -1.01 5.44
CA ALA A 23 -17.77 -1.36 5.54
C ALA A 23 -18.08 -2.69 4.83
N LYS A 24 -17.48 -2.93 3.66
CA LYS A 24 -17.69 -4.13 2.86
C LYS A 24 -17.10 -5.40 3.51
N TYR A 25 -15.92 -5.31 4.08
CA TYR A 25 -15.19 -6.46 4.63
C TYR A 25 -15.25 -6.57 6.15
N GLY A 26 -16.01 -5.70 6.84
CA GLY A 26 -16.40 -5.88 8.23
C GLY A 26 -15.36 -5.44 9.26
N CYS A 27 -14.54 -4.42 8.99
CA CYS A 27 -13.54 -3.90 9.93
C CYS A 27 -14.09 -3.60 11.34
N GLY A 28 -15.36 -3.22 11.47
CA GLY A 28 -15.98 -2.90 12.76
C GLY A 28 -16.17 -4.09 13.69
N LYS A 29 -15.92 -5.32 13.23
CA LYS A 29 -16.11 -6.55 14.02
C LYS A 29 -14.79 -7.20 14.44
N ASP A 30 -13.68 -6.82 13.81
CA ASP A 30 -12.35 -7.38 14.05
C ASP A 30 -11.40 -6.30 14.59
N PRO A 31 -10.88 -6.44 15.82
CA PRO A 31 -9.96 -5.46 16.42
C PRO A 31 -8.69 -5.23 15.61
N SER A 32 -8.17 -6.24 14.90
CA SER A 32 -6.98 -6.11 14.06
C SER A 32 -7.26 -5.23 12.85
N MET A 33 -8.40 -5.42 12.21
CA MET A 33 -8.86 -4.59 11.08
C MET A 33 -9.21 -3.16 11.51
N GLN A 34 -9.69 -2.96 12.75
CA GLN A 34 -9.89 -1.61 13.31
C GLN A 34 -8.55 -0.90 13.50
N SER A 35 -7.54 -1.59 14.03
CA SER A 35 -6.19 -1.05 14.19
C SER A 35 -5.58 -0.68 12.84
N GLU A 36 -5.71 -1.56 11.85
CA GLU A 36 -5.28 -1.28 10.48
C GLU A 36 -5.99 -0.06 9.89
N HIS A 37 -7.31 0.05 10.07
CA HIS A 37 -8.07 1.22 9.60
C HIS A 37 -7.58 2.52 10.23
N CYS A 38 -7.29 2.52 11.54
CA CYS A 38 -6.70 3.68 12.22
C CYS A 38 -5.33 4.04 11.64
N SER A 39 -4.49 3.05 11.34
CA SER A 39 -3.19 3.25 10.72
C SER A 39 -3.30 3.84 9.31
N VAL A 40 -4.23 3.33 8.50
CA VAL A 40 -4.53 3.86 7.16
C VAL A 40 -4.98 5.32 7.26
N LYS A 41 -5.92 5.61 8.16
CA LYS A 41 -6.38 6.99 8.39
C LYS A 41 -5.24 7.91 8.78
N ASN A 42 -4.41 7.50 9.74
CA ASN A 42 -3.28 8.30 10.21
C ASN A 42 -2.26 8.57 9.09
N ALA A 43 -1.95 7.57 8.27
CA ALA A 43 -1.07 7.72 7.12
C ALA A 43 -1.63 8.72 6.08
N LEU A 44 -2.92 8.62 5.75
CA LEU A 44 -3.55 9.52 4.80
C LEU A 44 -3.68 10.96 5.36
N ASP A 45 -4.03 11.13 6.62
CA ASP A 45 -4.13 12.45 7.28
C ASP A 45 -2.78 13.18 7.30
N ASN A 46 -1.67 12.44 7.42
CA ASN A 46 -0.31 12.99 7.51
C ASN A 46 0.55 12.72 6.25
N PHE A 47 -0.08 12.42 5.12
CA PHE A 47 0.57 11.95 3.90
C PHE A 47 1.76 12.82 3.46
N ASN A 48 1.56 14.13 3.41
CA ASN A 48 2.61 15.06 2.99
C ASN A 48 3.69 15.24 4.08
N GLU A 49 3.30 15.29 5.35
CA GLU A 49 4.23 15.49 6.47
C GLU A 49 5.17 14.29 6.64
N LEU A 50 4.66 13.09 6.39
CA LEU A 50 5.43 11.85 6.42
C LEU A 50 6.22 11.59 5.12
N GLY A 51 6.08 12.45 4.11
CA GLY A 51 6.78 12.28 2.83
C GLY A 51 6.34 11.02 2.06
N LEU A 52 5.09 10.59 2.28
CA LEU A 52 4.56 9.38 1.66
C LEU A 52 4.33 9.58 0.17
N GLN A 53 4.34 8.48 -0.55
CA GLN A 53 4.00 8.39 -1.96
C GLN A 53 2.88 7.39 -2.15
N GLY A 54 2.06 7.57 -3.17
CA GLY A 54 0.96 6.67 -3.41
C GLY A 54 0.50 6.66 -4.85
N GLY A 55 -0.26 5.63 -5.17
CA GLY A 55 -0.97 5.47 -6.42
C GLY A 55 -2.37 4.95 -6.19
N LEU A 56 -3.27 5.26 -7.11
CA LEU A 56 -4.62 4.72 -7.10
C LEU A 56 -5.03 4.21 -8.49
N LEU A 57 -5.96 3.28 -8.51
CA LEU A 57 -6.62 2.81 -9.74
C LEU A 57 -8.08 3.21 -9.74
N ARG A 58 -8.52 3.70 -10.90
CA ARG A 58 -9.95 3.92 -11.17
C ARG A 58 -10.50 2.90 -12.15
N LEU A 59 -11.70 2.47 -11.87
CA LEU A 59 -12.54 1.71 -12.80
C LEU A 59 -13.88 2.45 -12.97
N ASN A 60 -14.18 2.84 -14.20
CA ASN A 60 -15.38 3.64 -14.52
C ASN A 60 -15.52 4.93 -13.68
N GLY A 61 -14.40 5.59 -13.37
CA GLY A 61 -14.36 6.83 -12.60
C GLY A 61 -14.26 6.64 -11.06
N GLU A 62 -14.49 5.44 -10.52
CA GLU A 62 -14.42 5.16 -9.09
C GLU A 62 -13.07 4.60 -8.69
N VAL A 63 -12.53 5.02 -7.52
CA VAL A 63 -11.32 4.45 -6.95
C VAL A 63 -11.62 3.05 -6.44
N VAL A 64 -10.90 2.05 -7.00
CA VAL A 64 -11.08 0.62 -6.69
C VAL A 64 -9.87 -0.03 -6.01
N ALA A 65 -8.73 0.64 -6.07
CA ALA A 65 -7.51 0.24 -5.37
C ALA A 65 -6.63 1.45 -5.11
N PHE A 66 -5.83 1.39 -4.04
CA PHE A 66 -4.74 2.34 -3.80
C PHE A 66 -3.60 1.69 -3.01
N THR A 67 -2.42 2.29 -3.12
CA THR A 67 -1.23 1.91 -2.36
C THR A 67 -0.54 3.15 -1.81
N ILE A 68 0.06 3.02 -0.63
CA ILE A 68 0.84 4.06 0.04
C ILE A 68 2.18 3.47 0.48
N ALA A 69 3.25 4.18 0.21
CA ALA A 69 4.61 3.74 0.48
C ALA A 69 5.51 4.89 0.88
N GLU A 70 6.68 4.58 1.42
CA GLU A 70 7.74 5.54 1.68
C GLU A 70 9.12 4.98 1.30
N LYS A 71 10.05 5.85 0.97
CA LYS A 71 11.46 5.48 0.83
C LYS A 71 12.12 5.51 2.21
N THR A 72 12.38 4.33 2.78
CA THR A 72 12.90 4.21 4.15
C THR A 72 14.41 4.44 4.26
N ASN A 73 15.15 4.22 3.17
CA ASN A 73 16.60 4.42 3.09
C ASN A 73 17.04 4.69 1.65
N SER A 74 18.33 4.63 1.37
CA SER A 74 18.88 4.96 0.04
C SER A 74 18.38 4.05 -1.08
N ASP A 75 17.99 2.81 -0.78
CA ASP A 75 17.74 1.77 -1.79
C ASP A 75 16.43 0.97 -1.61
N THR A 76 15.63 1.28 -0.60
CA THR A 76 14.43 0.49 -0.25
C THR A 76 13.17 1.35 -0.20
N LEU A 77 12.15 0.93 -0.93
CA LEU A 77 10.77 1.41 -0.80
C LEU A 77 9.99 0.45 0.10
N LEU A 78 9.34 0.99 1.13
CA LEU A 78 8.46 0.25 2.03
C LEU A 78 7.00 0.53 1.67
N VAL A 79 6.26 -0.51 1.31
CA VAL A 79 4.83 -0.45 1.01
C VAL A 79 4.05 -0.72 2.28
N HIS A 80 3.48 0.33 2.88
CA HIS A 80 2.69 0.25 4.12
C HIS A 80 1.26 -0.20 3.90
N ILE A 81 0.65 0.31 2.84
CA ILE A 81 -0.78 0.11 2.57
C ILE A 81 -0.95 -0.32 1.12
N GLU A 82 -1.69 -1.40 0.93
CA GLU A 82 -2.17 -1.83 -0.37
C GLU A 82 -3.59 -2.34 -0.20
N LYS A 83 -4.56 -1.58 -0.70
CA LYS A 83 -5.99 -1.92 -0.63
C LYS A 83 -6.59 -1.97 -2.01
N ALA A 84 -7.36 -3.05 -2.25
CA ALA A 84 -8.16 -3.21 -3.46
C ALA A 84 -9.44 -3.95 -3.14
N TYR A 85 -10.45 -3.82 -3.98
CA TYR A 85 -11.63 -4.67 -3.89
C TYR A 85 -11.29 -6.07 -4.44
N ALA A 86 -11.41 -7.09 -3.57
CA ALA A 86 -11.03 -8.47 -3.90
C ALA A 86 -11.92 -9.10 -5.00
N ASP A 87 -13.14 -8.61 -5.16
CA ASP A 87 -14.07 -9.03 -6.22
C ASP A 87 -13.74 -8.40 -7.61
N ILE A 88 -12.80 -7.46 -7.66
CA ILE A 88 -12.25 -6.95 -8.92
C ILE A 88 -10.98 -7.74 -9.23
N VAL A 89 -11.11 -8.74 -10.10
CA VAL A 89 -10.01 -9.63 -10.48
C VAL A 89 -8.83 -8.83 -11.01
N GLY A 90 -7.66 -9.06 -10.42
CA GLY A 90 -6.41 -8.41 -10.82
C GLY A 90 -6.18 -7.02 -10.25
N ALA A 91 -7.07 -6.45 -9.42
CA ALA A 91 -6.91 -5.11 -8.87
C ALA A 91 -5.65 -4.97 -7.99
N TYR A 92 -5.36 -5.95 -7.12
CA TYR A 92 -4.14 -5.95 -6.30
C TYR A 92 -2.84 -5.98 -7.13
N PRO A 93 -2.63 -6.96 -8.04
CA PRO A 93 -1.41 -6.93 -8.85
C PRO A 93 -1.34 -5.74 -9.80
N ALA A 94 -2.48 -5.20 -10.26
CA ALA A 94 -2.49 -4.03 -11.12
C ALA A 94 -2.02 -2.78 -10.37
N ILE A 95 -2.55 -2.50 -9.16
CA ILE A 95 -2.11 -1.33 -8.38
C ILE A 95 -0.63 -1.44 -7.99
N ALA A 96 -0.16 -2.62 -7.57
CA ALA A 96 1.24 -2.84 -7.26
C ALA A 96 2.14 -2.56 -8.47
N ASN A 97 1.82 -3.11 -9.63
CA ASN A 97 2.61 -2.95 -10.85
C ASN A 97 2.62 -1.50 -11.36
N GLU A 98 1.45 -0.87 -11.45
CA GLU A 98 1.34 0.51 -11.94
C GLU A 98 2.01 1.50 -11.00
N PHE A 99 1.86 1.32 -9.69
CA PHE A 99 2.55 2.17 -8.72
C PHE A 99 4.06 2.09 -8.89
N LEU A 100 4.64 0.89 -8.95
CA LEU A 100 6.08 0.72 -9.10
C LEU A 100 6.57 1.30 -10.44
N ARG A 101 5.89 1.06 -11.54
CA ARG A 101 6.24 1.62 -12.86
C ARG A 101 6.24 3.14 -12.91
N ASN A 102 5.33 3.78 -12.18
CA ASN A 102 5.19 5.23 -12.19
C ASN A 102 6.05 5.92 -11.13
N THR A 103 6.41 5.22 -10.05
CA THR A 103 7.13 5.78 -8.90
C THR A 103 8.63 5.50 -8.95
N ILE A 104 9.03 4.34 -9.49
CA ILE A 104 10.42 3.86 -9.45
C ILE A 104 11.06 3.91 -10.82
N VAL A 105 12.36 4.22 -10.82
CA VAL A 105 13.25 4.10 -11.98
C VAL A 105 14.59 3.51 -11.55
N THR A 106 15.28 2.89 -12.49
CA THR A 106 16.66 2.41 -12.31
C THR A 106 17.69 3.53 -12.38
N ASP A 107 17.38 4.57 -13.13
CA ASP A 107 18.24 5.77 -13.29
C ASP A 107 17.54 6.99 -12.64
N GLU A 108 18.33 8.00 -12.25
CA GLU A 108 17.78 9.24 -11.71
C GLU A 108 16.94 9.96 -12.78
N VAL A 109 15.63 9.95 -12.58
CA VAL A 109 14.66 10.71 -13.37
C VAL A 109 13.91 11.63 -12.43
N GLU A 110 13.76 12.89 -12.80
CA GLU A 110 13.04 13.87 -12.00
C GLU A 110 11.64 13.37 -11.60
N GLY A 111 11.33 13.45 -10.31
CA GLY A 111 10.06 13.02 -9.74
C GLY A 111 9.90 11.53 -9.53
N LYS A 112 10.92 10.69 -9.79
CA LYS A 112 10.89 9.25 -9.52
C LYS A 112 11.97 8.83 -8.54
N LEU A 113 11.73 7.70 -7.83
CA LEU A 113 12.64 7.17 -6.83
C LEU A 113 13.58 6.13 -7.45
N SER A 114 14.88 6.27 -7.19
CA SER A 114 15.83 5.18 -7.41
C SER A 114 15.85 4.29 -6.18
N VAL A 115 15.41 3.03 -6.32
CA VAL A 115 15.44 1.99 -5.27
C VAL A 115 15.77 0.63 -5.87
N THR A 116 16.41 -0.21 -5.08
CA THR A 116 16.78 -1.57 -5.45
C THR A 116 15.79 -2.60 -4.91
N TYR A 117 15.22 -2.32 -3.75
CA TYR A 117 14.38 -3.24 -3.00
C TYR A 117 12.99 -2.66 -2.75
N ILE A 118 11.99 -3.55 -2.80
CA ILE A 118 10.62 -3.28 -2.38
C ILE A 118 10.34 -4.15 -1.16
N ASN A 119 10.13 -3.52 -0.01
CA ASN A 119 9.68 -4.21 1.19
C ASN A 119 8.14 -4.13 1.25
N ARG A 120 7.49 -5.28 1.29
CA ARG A 120 6.02 -5.39 1.35
C ARG A 120 5.52 -5.79 2.75
N GLU A 121 6.34 -5.59 3.76
CA GLU A 121 6.06 -5.93 5.15
C GLU A 121 5.72 -7.40 5.39
N ASP A 122 5.27 -7.75 6.60
CA ASP A 122 4.88 -9.12 6.94
C ASP A 122 3.42 -9.44 6.55
N ASP A 123 3.02 -10.66 6.83
CA ASP A 123 1.67 -11.17 6.58
C ASP A 123 0.75 -11.09 7.81
N ALA A 124 1.21 -10.49 8.91
CA ALA A 124 0.50 -10.38 10.18
C ALA A 124 -0.09 -11.71 10.71
N GLY A 125 0.43 -12.86 10.22
CA GLY A 125 -0.05 -14.21 10.55
C GLY A 125 -1.23 -14.68 9.70
N ASP A 126 -1.70 -13.89 8.73
CA ASP A 126 -2.75 -14.31 7.80
C ASP A 126 -2.17 -15.20 6.67
N LEU A 127 -2.69 -16.43 6.56
CA LEU A 127 -2.19 -17.42 5.60
C LEU A 127 -2.49 -17.03 4.15
N GLY A 128 -3.63 -16.42 3.88
CA GLY A 128 -4.00 -15.96 2.54
C GLY A 128 -3.10 -14.81 2.07
N LEU A 129 -2.80 -13.88 2.98
CA LEU A 129 -1.87 -12.78 2.71
C LEU A 129 -0.45 -13.31 2.51
N ARG A 130 -0.02 -14.32 3.28
CA ARG A 130 1.26 -15.01 3.09
C ARG A 130 1.37 -15.63 1.71
N GLU A 131 0.37 -16.41 1.30
CA GLU A 131 0.33 -17.01 -0.04
C GLU A 131 0.41 -15.94 -1.13
N ALA A 132 -0.37 -14.88 -1.03
CA ALA A 132 -0.37 -13.78 -1.98
C ALA A 132 1.01 -13.10 -2.08
N LYS A 133 1.67 -12.85 -0.94
CA LYS A 133 3.02 -12.25 -0.91
C LYS A 133 4.09 -13.20 -1.46
N MET A 134 4.00 -14.50 -1.17
CA MET A 134 4.94 -15.50 -1.67
C MET A 134 4.85 -15.71 -3.19
N GLN A 135 3.72 -15.44 -3.82
CA GLN A 135 3.57 -15.47 -5.29
C GLN A 135 4.46 -14.45 -6.01
N TYR A 136 4.92 -13.40 -5.32
CA TYR A 136 5.90 -12.46 -5.86
C TYR A 136 7.35 -12.96 -5.83
N HIS A 137 7.59 -14.20 -5.35
CA HIS A 137 8.91 -14.80 -5.24
C HIS A 137 9.93 -13.89 -4.55
N PRO A 138 9.72 -13.56 -3.26
CA PRO A 138 10.60 -12.63 -2.55
C PRO A 138 12.05 -13.08 -2.60
N LEU A 139 12.96 -12.14 -2.80
CA LEU A 139 14.40 -12.39 -2.88
C LEU A 139 14.93 -12.94 -1.55
N PHE A 140 14.42 -12.41 -0.44
CA PHE A 140 14.68 -12.88 0.92
C PHE A 140 13.56 -12.45 1.87
N LEU A 141 13.49 -13.09 3.02
CA LEU A 141 12.60 -12.70 4.11
C LEU A 141 13.44 -11.97 5.16
N LEU A 142 13.05 -10.72 5.45
CA LEU A 142 13.73 -9.90 6.45
C LEU A 142 13.30 -10.36 7.85
N GLU A 143 14.29 -10.70 8.71
CA GLU A 143 14.02 -11.04 10.09
C GLU A 143 13.57 -9.81 10.89
N LYS A 144 12.48 -9.95 11.65
CA LYS A 144 11.98 -8.94 12.58
C LYS A 144 12.20 -9.39 14.03
N TYR A 145 12.60 -8.46 14.87
CA TYR A 145 12.84 -8.69 16.29
C TYR A 145 11.90 -7.83 17.13
N MET A 146 11.32 -8.44 18.16
CA MET A 146 10.50 -7.72 19.14
C MET A 146 11.34 -7.49 20.40
N VAL A 147 11.61 -6.23 20.71
CA VAL A 147 12.27 -5.83 21.96
C VAL A 147 11.20 -5.63 23.03
N LYS A 148 11.35 -6.27 24.17
CA LYS A 148 10.49 -6.11 25.35
C LYS A 148 11.33 -5.64 26.52
N GLU A 149 10.78 -4.73 27.30
CA GLU A 149 11.34 -4.36 28.60
C GLU A 149 11.24 -5.56 29.56
N LYS A 150 12.27 -5.77 30.39
CA LYS A 150 12.30 -6.87 31.36
C LYS A 150 11.50 -6.54 32.61
#